data_9c89e5d88ba99d2ee3d0fb1738538574
#
_entry.id   9c89e5d88ba99d2ee3d0fb1738538574
#
_cell.length_a   1.000
_cell.length_b   1.000
_cell.length_c   1.000
_cell.angle_alpha   90.00
_cell.angle_beta   90.00
_cell.angle_gamma   90.00
#
_symmetry.space_group_name_H-M   'P 1'
#
loop_
_entity.id
_entity.type
_entity.pdbx_description
1 polymer ?
#
loop_
_entity_poly.entity_id
_entity_poly.type
_entity_poly.pdbx_seq_one_letter_code
_entity_poly.pdbx_strand_id
1 'polypeptide(L)'
;DRVLHWPEFQEEYGQGDLKTNASGKLYYSYGDSEDGAASGNVALSFGPKLDGSLYYQYDPETQQMGTVRTPWVKRNHRKAFWQTGYTLVNSIAIDGSSEKSAVRLSLTYTKNEWIVPNTGFNRIAVSGSFQNQVTDKLRVSAKAINVKRQSDNLPATGYNNSSIPYFMILTNPSVDVRWYQ
;
A
#
# COMPACT_ATOMS: atom_id res chain seq x y z
N ASP A 1 -10.80 -12.88 19.86
CA ASP A 1 -10.31 -11.87 18.90
C ASP A 1 -8.90 -11.44 19.31
N ARG A 2 -7.93 -11.66 18.40
CA ARG A 2 -6.57 -11.15 18.61
C ARG A 2 -6.53 -9.71 18.11
N VAL A 3 -6.37 -8.77 19.03
CA VAL A 3 -6.07 -7.38 18.68
C VAL A 3 -4.60 -7.32 18.33
N LEU A 4 -4.32 -7.04 17.06
CA LEU A 4 -2.95 -6.81 16.60
C LEU A 4 -2.55 -5.38 16.98
N HIS A 5 -1.51 -5.26 17.76
CA HIS A 5 -0.89 -3.97 18.08
C HIS A 5 0.39 -3.80 17.27
N TRP A 6 0.66 -2.57 16.87
CA TRP A 6 1.97 -2.23 16.33
C TRP A 6 3.03 -2.41 17.43
N PRO A 7 4.25 -2.84 17.06
CA PRO A 7 5.37 -2.85 18.01
C PRO A 7 5.59 -1.44 18.58
N GLU A 8 6.10 -1.36 19.78
CA GLU A 8 6.63 -0.11 20.31
C GLU A 8 7.90 0.26 19.53
N PHE A 9 7.95 1.48 19.04
CA PHE A 9 9.09 2.01 18.30
C PHE A 9 9.77 3.10 19.13
N GLN A 10 11.09 3.15 19.05
CA GLN A 10 11.79 4.32 19.55
C GLN A 10 11.41 5.53 18.68
N GLU A 11 11.22 6.69 19.28
CA GLU A 11 10.72 7.91 18.62
C GLU A 11 11.53 9.16 19.00
N GLU A 12 12.65 8.96 19.64
CA GLU A 12 13.50 10.05 20.15
C GLU A 12 14.64 10.39 19.20
N TYR A 13 15.17 9.38 18.49
CA TYR A 13 16.31 9.53 17.58
C TYR A 13 15.88 9.20 16.16
N GLY A 14 16.40 9.97 15.21
CA GLY A 14 16.12 9.76 13.79
C GLY A 14 17.12 8.82 13.12
N GLN A 15 17.02 8.78 11.80
CA GLN A 15 17.94 8.02 10.96
C GLN A 15 19.36 8.56 11.10
N GLY A 16 20.34 7.68 11.06
CA GLY A 16 21.75 8.04 11.15
C GLY A 16 22.55 7.08 12.01
N ASP A 17 23.78 7.47 12.29
CA ASP A 17 24.74 6.68 13.06
C ASP A 17 25.74 7.58 13.79
N LEU A 18 26.52 6.99 14.69
CA LEU A 18 27.66 7.62 15.33
C LEU A 18 28.83 7.68 14.35
N LYS A 19 29.34 8.86 14.12
CA LYS A 19 30.46 9.17 13.22
C LYS A 19 31.61 9.80 13.98
N THR A 20 32.78 9.83 13.34
CA THR A 20 33.96 10.51 13.85
C THR A 20 34.48 11.47 12.79
N ASN A 21 34.65 12.75 13.14
CA ASN A 21 35.21 13.73 12.22
C ASN A 21 36.76 13.64 12.14
N ALA A 22 37.33 14.43 11.24
CA ALA A 22 38.78 14.43 11.01
C ALA A 22 39.60 14.82 12.26
N SER A 23 39.03 15.52 13.24
CA SER A 23 39.66 15.88 14.52
C SER A 23 39.48 14.81 15.61
N GLY A 24 38.83 13.68 15.30
CA GLY A 24 38.58 12.62 16.26
C GLY A 24 37.35 12.84 17.16
N LYS A 25 36.57 13.89 16.94
CA LYS A 25 35.35 14.16 17.69
C LYS A 25 34.23 13.28 17.23
N LEU A 26 33.55 12.62 18.18
CA LEU A 26 32.34 11.85 17.93
C LEU A 26 31.12 12.77 17.71
N TYR A 27 30.30 12.42 16.73
CA TYR A 27 29.00 13.08 16.48
C TYR A 27 27.99 12.11 15.93
N TYR A 28 26.71 12.41 16.14
CA TYR A 28 25.61 11.68 15.50
C TYR A 28 25.16 12.46 14.28
N SER A 29 24.98 11.78 13.14
CA SER A 29 24.56 12.44 11.92
C SER A 29 23.64 11.55 11.08
N TYR A 30 22.79 12.20 10.32
CA TYR A 30 21.96 11.57 9.29
C TYR A 30 22.81 11.12 8.08
N GLY A 31 23.82 11.89 7.72
CA GLY A 31 24.69 11.61 6.58
C GLY A 31 26.16 11.46 6.98
N ASP A 32 27.06 11.79 6.06
CA ASP A 32 28.52 11.69 6.24
C ASP A 32 29.17 12.95 6.83
N SER A 33 28.39 13.99 7.11
CA SER A 33 28.82 15.24 7.74
C SER A 33 28.02 15.58 8.98
N GLU A 34 28.52 16.45 9.83
CA GLU A 34 27.86 16.86 11.09
C GLU A 34 26.48 17.52 10.85
N ASP A 35 26.25 18.10 9.68
CA ASP A 35 24.98 18.74 9.30
C ASP A 35 24.06 17.92 8.41
N GLY A 36 24.39 16.65 8.17
CA GLY A 36 23.60 15.76 7.35
C GLY A 36 23.79 15.91 5.84
N ALA A 37 24.74 16.74 5.39
CA ALA A 37 24.86 17.18 4.01
C ALA A 37 25.35 16.14 2.99
N ALA A 38 25.66 14.94 3.36
CA ALA A 38 26.21 13.96 2.43
C ALA A 38 25.43 12.65 2.44
N SER A 39 25.62 11.86 1.38
CA SER A 39 24.93 10.60 1.08
C SER A 39 24.65 9.73 2.29
N GLY A 40 23.53 9.96 2.94
CA GLY A 40 23.10 9.14 4.08
C GLY A 40 22.54 7.81 3.62
N ASN A 41 23.36 6.80 3.54
CA ASN A 41 22.90 5.43 3.26
C ASN A 41 22.67 4.63 4.55
N VAL A 42 22.50 5.32 5.67
CA VAL A 42 22.37 4.69 6.99
C VAL A 42 20.90 4.46 7.29
N ALA A 43 20.50 3.21 7.27
CA ALA A 43 19.14 2.79 7.62
C ALA A 43 18.90 2.68 9.15
N LEU A 44 19.95 2.91 9.96
CA LEU A 44 19.90 2.77 11.41
C LEU A 44 19.24 3.99 12.06
N SER A 45 18.61 3.80 13.21
CA SER A 45 17.96 4.85 14.01
C SER A 45 18.84 5.31 15.18
N PHE A 46 20.14 5.46 14.94
CA PHE A 46 21.14 5.94 15.89
C PHE A 46 21.67 7.34 15.48
N GLY A 47 20.88 8.08 14.75
CA GLY A 47 21.22 9.43 14.31
C GLY A 47 20.94 10.48 15.38
N PRO A 48 20.90 11.76 14.96
CA PRO A 48 20.63 12.87 15.86
C PRO A 48 19.26 12.76 16.53
N LYS A 49 19.18 13.34 17.73
CA LYS A 49 17.91 13.50 18.45
C LYS A 49 16.95 14.36 17.64
N LEU A 50 15.68 14.00 17.65
CA LEU A 50 14.60 14.71 16.94
C LEU A 50 14.17 15.95 17.73
N ASP A 51 15.07 16.93 17.86
CA ASP A 51 14.94 18.13 18.69
C ASP A 51 14.64 19.41 17.90
N GLY A 52 14.47 19.29 16.58
CA GLY A 52 14.22 20.43 15.70
C GLY A 52 15.49 21.09 15.14
N SER A 53 16.67 20.60 15.43
CA SER A 53 17.92 21.05 14.81
C SER A 53 17.84 20.97 13.28
N LEU A 54 18.53 21.87 12.59
CA LEU A 54 18.44 21.98 11.15
C LEU A 54 19.46 21.08 10.46
N TYR A 55 18.98 20.16 9.61
CA TYR A 55 19.80 19.27 8.80
C TYR A 55 19.38 19.30 7.34
N TYR A 56 20.30 18.97 6.43
CA TYR A 56 19.94 18.58 5.08
C TYR A 56 19.26 17.22 5.12
N GLN A 57 18.09 17.12 4.52
CA GLN A 57 17.28 15.91 4.53
C GLN A 57 16.83 15.55 3.11
N TYR A 58 16.34 14.34 2.94
CA TYR A 58 15.72 13.93 1.70
C TYR A 58 14.52 14.83 1.37
N ASP A 59 14.48 15.28 0.13
CA ASP A 59 13.37 16.05 -0.42
C ASP A 59 12.49 15.12 -1.29
N PRO A 60 11.23 14.89 -0.90
CA PRO A 60 10.34 14.00 -1.64
C PRO A 60 9.92 14.55 -3.02
N GLU A 61 9.95 15.87 -3.23
CA GLU A 61 9.58 16.47 -4.50
C GLU A 61 10.66 16.25 -5.56
N THR A 62 11.91 16.45 -5.21
CA THR A 62 13.06 16.24 -6.10
C THR A 62 13.60 14.82 -6.07
N GLN A 63 13.19 14.02 -5.11
CA GLN A 63 13.69 12.66 -4.84
C GLN A 63 15.21 12.60 -4.62
N GLN A 64 15.78 13.65 -4.09
CA GLN A 64 17.21 13.80 -3.82
C GLN A 64 17.45 14.40 -2.42
N MET A 65 18.71 14.57 -2.05
CA MET A 65 19.04 15.37 -0.88
C MET A 65 18.65 16.83 -1.12
N GLY A 66 17.90 17.40 -0.21
CA GLY A 66 17.50 18.80 -0.26
C GLY A 66 18.69 19.74 -0.15
N THR A 67 18.58 20.89 -0.77
CA THR A 67 19.60 21.96 -0.74
C THR A 67 19.37 22.96 0.39
N VAL A 68 18.28 22.83 1.12
CA VAL A 68 17.89 23.67 2.25
C VAL A 68 17.82 22.82 3.50
N ARG A 69 18.36 23.32 4.60
CA ARG A 69 18.25 22.67 5.90
C ARG A 69 16.83 22.80 6.44
N THR A 70 16.26 21.68 6.88
CA THR A 70 14.92 21.60 7.45
C THR A 70 14.96 21.04 8.86
N PRO A 71 13.94 21.33 9.71
CA PRO A 71 13.92 20.84 11.07
C PRO A 71 13.92 19.32 11.17
N TRP A 72 14.80 18.78 12.00
CA TRP A 72 14.89 17.35 12.29
C TRP A 72 13.88 16.97 13.35
N VAL A 73 12.71 16.56 12.91
CA VAL A 73 11.56 16.29 13.77
C VAL A 73 10.97 14.92 13.50
N LYS A 74 10.26 14.40 14.49
CA LYS A 74 9.46 13.20 14.34
C LYS A 74 8.36 13.41 13.29
N ARG A 75 8.27 12.49 12.33
CA ARG A 75 7.29 12.50 11.26
C ARG A 75 6.44 11.23 11.25
N ASN A 76 6.15 10.66 12.40
CA ASN A 76 5.45 9.39 12.49
C ASN A 76 4.00 9.50 12.00
N HIS A 77 3.78 9.08 10.78
CA HIS A 77 2.46 9.10 10.12
C HIS A 77 2.01 7.71 9.64
N ARG A 78 2.48 6.62 10.27
CA ARG A 78 2.11 5.25 9.87
C ARG A 78 0.61 5.06 9.70
N LYS A 79 -0.20 5.68 10.56
CA LYS A 79 -1.66 5.64 10.42
C LYS A 79 -2.18 6.45 9.24
N ALA A 80 -1.52 7.55 8.91
CA ALA A 80 -1.93 8.44 7.81
C ALA A 80 -1.60 7.88 6.42
N PHE A 81 -0.79 6.82 6.33
CA PHE A 81 -0.53 6.14 5.08
C PHE A 81 -1.76 5.36 4.57
N TRP A 82 -2.52 4.76 5.47
CA TRP A 82 -3.62 3.86 5.12
C TRP A 82 -4.87 4.63 4.73
N GLN A 83 -5.53 4.18 3.69
CA GLN A 83 -6.86 4.68 3.32
C GLN A 83 -7.96 3.72 3.77
N THR A 84 -9.21 4.21 3.74
CA THR A 84 -10.37 3.33 3.93
C THR A 84 -10.57 2.51 2.67
N GLY A 85 -10.41 1.19 2.78
CA GLY A 85 -10.73 0.28 1.70
C GLY A 85 -12.24 0.07 1.60
N TYR A 86 -12.75 -0.15 0.38
CA TYR A 86 -14.15 -0.46 0.15
C TYR A 86 -14.34 -1.43 -1.02
N THR A 87 -15.47 -2.09 -1.01
CA THR A 87 -15.91 -2.93 -2.14
C THR A 87 -17.33 -2.54 -2.51
N LEU A 88 -17.50 -2.10 -3.76
CA LEU A 88 -18.79 -1.79 -4.33
C LEU A 88 -19.17 -2.90 -5.32
N VAL A 89 -20.34 -3.51 -5.12
CA VAL A 89 -20.85 -4.56 -6.01
C VAL A 89 -22.21 -4.14 -6.54
N ASN A 90 -22.30 -4.04 -7.86
CA ASN A 90 -23.56 -3.78 -8.56
C ASN A 90 -23.89 -5.00 -9.42
N SER A 91 -25.09 -5.50 -9.29
CA SER A 91 -25.57 -6.65 -10.05
C SER A 91 -26.93 -6.40 -10.64
N ILE A 92 -27.11 -6.83 -11.87
CA ILE A 92 -28.40 -6.90 -12.54
C ILE A 92 -28.59 -8.31 -13.07
N ALA A 93 -29.80 -8.83 -12.95
CA ALA A 93 -30.18 -10.11 -13.52
C ALA A 93 -31.56 -10.02 -14.16
N ILE A 94 -31.71 -10.72 -15.27
CA ILE A 94 -32.97 -10.88 -16.00
C ILE A 94 -33.25 -12.35 -16.10
N ASP A 95 -34.43 -12.76 -15.66
CA ASP A 95 -34.90 -14.12 -15.69
C ASP A 95 -36.15 -14.17 -16.56
N GLY A 96 -36.24 -15.21 -17.38
CA GLY A 96 -37.42 -15.53 -18.16
C GLY A 96 -37.70 -17.03 -18.12
N SER A 97 -38.98 -17.41 -17.99
CA SER A 97 -39.34 -18.83 -18.00
C SER A 97 -40.68 -19.07 -18.68
N SER A 98 -40.81 -20.24 -19.23
CA SER A 98 -42.04 -20.81 -19.72
C SER A 98 -42.18 -22.23 -19.17
N GLU A 99 -43.27 -22.94 -19.52
CA GLU A 99 -43.46 -24.34 -19.06
C GLU A 99 -42.30 -25.27 -19.41
N LYS A 100 -41.61 -25.00 -20.53
CA LYS A 100 -40.57 -25.90 -21.05
C LYS A 100 -39.17 -25.26 -21.08
N SER A 101 -39.07 -23.96 -20.85
CA SER A 101 -37.80 -23.24 -21.01
C SER A 101 -37.56 -22.27 -19.85
N ALA A 102 -36.29 -22.11 -19.50
CA ALA A 102 -35.84 -21.07 -18.58
C ALA A 102 -34.55 -20.47 -19.10
N VAL A 103 -34.44 -19.15 -18.98
CA VAL A 103 -33.24 -18.38 -19.29
C VAL A 103 -32.94 -17.42 -18.15
N ARG A 104 -31.66 -17.27 -17.85
CA ARG A 104 -31.19 -16.25 -16.92
C ARG A 104 -29.92 -15.59 -17.47
N LEU A 105 -29.92 -14.30 -17.47
CA LEU A 105 -28.73 -13.47 -17.78
C LEU A 105 -28.40 -12.64 -16.56
N SER A 106 -27.11 -12.49 -16.26
CA SER A 106 -26.68 -11.59 -15.19
C SER A 106 -25.39 -10.89 -15.55
N LEU A 107 -25.28 -9.66 -15.08
CA LEU A 107 -24.09 -8.82 -15.14
C LEU A 107 -23.77 -8.37 -13.71
N THR A 108 -22.54 -8.57 -13.29
CA THR A 108 -22.04 -8.08 -12.02
C THR A 108 -20.78 -7.25 -12.26
N TYR A 109 -20.79 -6.02 -11.76
CA TYR A 109 -19.62 -5.15 -11.71
C TYR A 109 -19.18 -5.01 -10.26
N THR A 110 -17.89 -5.25 -10.00
CA THR A 110 -17.26 -5.06 -8.70
C THR A 110 -16.14 -4.07 -8.84
N LYS A 111 -16.17 -3.01 -8.03
CA LYS A 111 -15.03 -2.11 -7.79
C LYS A 111 -14.53 -2.35 -6.38
N ASN A 112 -13.24 -2.60 -6.24
CA ASN A 112 -12.59 -2.75 -4.95
C ASN A 112 -11.41 -1.79 -4.86
N GLU A 113 -11.32 -1.06 -3.77
CA GLU A 113 -10.13 -0.33 -3.37
C GLU A 113 -9.65 -0.89 -2.04
N TRP A 114 -8.36 -1.19 -1.96
CA TRP A 114 -7.76 -1.72 -0.74
C TRP A 114 -7.34 -0.61 0.21
N ILE A 115 -6.90 -1.02 1.39
CA ILE A 115 -6.40 -0.11 2.42
C ILE A 115 -5.05 0.52 2.07
N VAL A 116 -4.28 -0.09 1.16
CA VAL A 116 -3.04 0.48 0.62
C VAL A 116 -3.42 1.47 -0.49
N PRO A 117 -2.96 2.72 -0.44
CA PRO A 117 -3.24 3.71 -1.47
C PRO A 117 -2.88 3.23 -2.88
N ASN A 118 -3.63 3.70 -3.87
CA ASN A 118 -3.43 3.38 -5.29
C ASN A 118 -3.52 1.89 -5.64
N THR A 119 -4.14 1.08 -4.80
CA THR A 119 -4.31 -0.36 -5.04
C THR A 119 -5.78 -0.75 -5.06
N GLY A 120 -6.11 -1.74 -5.87
CA GLY A 120 -7.47 -2.21 -6.01
C GLY A 120 -7.68 -3.03 -7.27
N PHE A 121 -8.92 -3.34 -7.57
CA PHE A 121 -9.28 -4.01 -8.82
C PHE A 121 -10.70 -3.68 -9.27
N ASN A 122 -10.91 -3.80 -10.56
CA ASN A 122 -12.23 -3.83 -11.19
C ASN A 122 -12.50 -5.24 -11.73
N ARG A 123 -13.74 -5.70 -11.57
CA ARG A 123 -14.16 -7.00 -12.08
C ARG A 123 -15.53 -6.89 -12.75
N ILE A 124 -15.63 -7.40 -13.97
CA ILE A 124 -16.89 -7.57 -14.67
C ILE A 124 -17.13 -9.07 -14.82
N ALA A 125 -18.29 -9.54 -14.39
CA ALA A 125 -18.72 -10.91 -14.57
C ALA A 125 -20.04 -10.91 -15.30
N VAL A 126 -20.08 -11.61 -16.44
CA VAL A 126 -21.29 -11.86 -17.22
C VAL A 126 -21.59 -13.35 -17.16
N SER A 127 -22.80 -13.71 -16.83
CA SER A 127 -23.22 -15.11 -16.89
C SER A 127 -24.56 -15.25 -17.63
N GLY A 128 -24.68 -16.34 -18.37
CA GLY A 128 -25.89 -16.75 -19.00
C GLY A 128 -26.17 -18.22 -18.71
N SER A 129 -27.41 -18.56 -18.45
CA SER A 129 -27.87 -19.95 -18.37
C SER A 129 -29.16 -20.12 -19.13
N PHE A 130 -29.28 -21.25 -19.77
CA PHE A 130 -30.42 -21.64 -20.54
C PHE A 130 -30.76 -23.09 -20.23
N GLN A 131 -32.05 -23.42 -20.17
CA GLN A 131 -32.56 -24.75 -19.98
C GLN A 131 -33.82 -24.92 -20.84
N ASN A 132 -33.93 -26.04 -21.50
CA ASN A 132 -35.11 -26.37 -22.30
C ASN A 132 -35.44 -27.87 -22.21
N GLN A 133 -36.70 -28.16 -22.00
CA GLN A 133 -37.28 -29.49 -22.14
C GLN A 133 -37.69 -29.71 -23.60
N VAL A 134 -36.80 -30.34 -24.39
CA VAL A 134 -36.96 -30.53 -25.83
C VAL A 134 -38.03 -31.57 -26.10
N THR A 135 -38.02 -32.65 -25.32
CA THR A 135 -39.07 -33.72 -25.32
C THR A 135 -39.32 -34.15 -23.89
N ASP A 136 -40.34 -34.98 -23.65
CA ASP A 136 -40.64 -35.52 -22.31
C ASP A 136 -39.47 -36.29 -21.68
N LYS A 137 -38.54 -36.76 -22.53
CA LYS A 137 -37.37 -37.54 -22.10
C LYS A 137 -36.03 -36.80 -22.26
N LEU A 138 -36.03 -35.63 -22.92
CA LEU A 138 -34.81 -34.91 -23.22
C LEU A 138 -34.86 -33.46 -22.70
N ARG A 139 -33.96 -33.15 -21.77
CA ARG A 139 -33.70 -31.79 -21.30
C ARG A 139 -32.30 -31.38 -21.70
N VAL A 140 -32.16 -30.18 -22.25
CA VAL A 140 -30.89 -29.57 -22.61
C VAL A 140 -30.66 -28.36 -21.71
N SER A 141 -29.46 -28.22 -21.16
CA SER A 141 -29.08 -27.07 -20.39
C SER A 141 -27.69 -26.60 -20.79
N ALA A 142 -27.48 -25.30 -20.80
CA ALA A 142 -26.20 -24.66 -21.04
C ALA A 142 -25.97 -23.53 -20.03
N LYS A 143 -24.72 -23.35 -19.63
CA LYS A 143 -24.29 -22.23 -18.77
C LYS A 143 -22.98 -21.71 -19.28
N ALA A 144 -22.88 -20.41 -19.44
CA ALA A 144 -21.65 -19.72 -19.77
C ALA A 144 -21.36 -18.63 -18.73
N ILE A 145 -20.09 -18.48 -18.36
CA ILE A 145 -19.63 -17.43 -17.45
C ILE A 145 -18.37 -16.84 -18.06
N ASN A 146 -18.33 -15.51 -18.17
CA ASN A 146 -17.14 -14.76 -18.53
C ASN A 146 -16.80 -13.79 -17.40
N VAL A 147 -15.54 -13.78 -16.98
CA VAL A 147 -15.05 -12.89 -15.92
C VAL A 147 -13.80 -12.19 -16.42
N LYS A 148 -13.85 -10.86 -16.44
CA LYS A 148 -12.67 -10.02 -16.64
C LYS A 148 -12.37 -9.29 -15.32
N ARG A 149 -11.13 -9.45 -14.84
CA ARG A 149 -10.60 -8.71 -13.70
C ARG A 149 -9.37 -7.92 -14.15
N GLN A 150 -9.30 -6.69 -13.72
CA GLN A 150 -8.18 -5.80 -14.01
C GLN A 150 -7.76 -5.11 -12.71
N SER A 151 -6.45 -5.04 -12.50
CA SER A 151 -5.83 -4.30 -11.41
C SER A 151 -4.57 -3.64 -11.96
N ASP A 152 -4.45 -2.35 -11.77
CA ASP A 152 -3.27 -1.60 -12.23
C ASP A 152 -2.12 -1.76 -11.25
N ASN A 153 -2.43 -1.82 -9.95
CA ASN A 153 -1.46 -1.96 -8.88
C ASN A 153 -1.91 -3.05 -7.90
N LEU A 154 -1.14 -4.12 -7.83
CA LEU A 154 -1.30 -5.15 -6.80
C LEU A 154 -0.29 -4.86 -5.69
N PRO A 155 -0.74 -4.75 -4.41
CA PRO A 155 0.20 -4.56 -3.33
C PRO A 155 1.07 -5.81 -3.20
N ALA A 156 2.38 -5.62 -3.28
CA ALA A 156 3.30 -6.69 -2.97
C ALA A 156 3.20 -7.03 -1.49
N THR A 157 3.18 -8.31 -1.19
CA THR A 157 3.15 -8.84 0.18
C THR A 157 4.36 -9.72 0.41
N GLY A 158 4.87 -9.72 1.63
CA GLY A 158 6.00 -10.56 2.01
C GLY A 158 7.12 -9.78 2.67
N TYR A 159 8.13 -10.52 3.06
CA TYR A 159 9.32 -10.03 3.73
C TYR A 159 10.41 -9.73 2.69
N ASN A 160 10.23 -8.66 1.94
CA ASN A 160 11.20 -8.23 0.92
C ASN A 160 11.07 -6.74 0.62
N ASN A 161 12.01 -6.23 -0.15
CA ASN A 161 12.11 -4.82 -0.54
C ASN A 161 11.00 -4.35 -1.51
N SER A 162 10.10 -5.22 -1.93
CA SER A 162 8.96 -4.86 -2.78
C SER A 162 7.67 -4.63 -1.98
N SER A 163 7.73 -4.80 -0.65
CA SER A 163 6.56 -4.68 0.22
C SER A 163 6.57 -3.37 1.00
N ILE A 164 5.63 -2.47 0.74
CA ILE A 164 5.45 -1.23 1.50
C ILE A 164 5.23 -1.50 2.99
N PRO A 165 4.38 -2.46 3.42
CA PRO A 165 4.23 -2.77 4.84
C PRO A 165 5.54 -3.18 5.53
N TYR A 166 6.43 -3.86 4.83
CA TYR A 166 7.75 -4.20 5.35
C TYR A 166 8.60 -2.95 5.62
N PHE A 167 8.66 -2.04 4.65
CA PHE A 167 9.35 -0.77 4.83
C PHE A 167 8.76 0.08 5.95
N MET A 168 7.43 0.09 6.09
CA MET A 168 6.77 0.84 7.16
C MET A 168 7.14 0.37 8.57
N ILE A 169 7.42 -0.93 8.74
CA ILE A 169 7.89 -1.48 10.02
C ILE A 169 9.32 -1.01 10.30
N LEU A 170 10.17 -0.94 9.27
CA LEU A 170 11.58 -0.59 9.39
C LEU A 170 11.85 0.91 9.26
N THR A 171 10.85 1.70 8.89
CA THR A 171 11.02 3.15 8.66
C THR A 171 11.33 3.90 9.94
N ASN A 172 12.33 4.73 9.88
CA ASN A 172 12.75 5.61 10.96
C ASN A 172 11.69 6.67 11.29
N PRO A 173 11.62 7.16 12.55
CA PRO A 173 10.63 8.16 12.94
C PRO A 173 10.81 9.53 12.26
N SER A 174 11.96 9.79 11.64
CA SER A 174 12.24 11.00 10.86
C SER A 174 11.70 10.96 9.43
N VAL A 175 11.24 9.80 8.94
CA VAL A 175 10.72 9.61 7.58
C VAL A 175 9.21 9.73 7.58
N ASP A 176 8.66 10.49 6.66
CA ASP A 176 7.22 10.56 6.44
C ASP A 176 6.79 9.44 5.50
N VAL A 177 6.03 8.49 6.05
CA VAL A 177 5.55 7.33 5.26
C VAL A 177 4.61 7.71 4.11
N ARG A 178 4.06 8.92 4.10
CA ARG A 178 3.24 9.42 2.98
C ARG A 178 4.06 9.65 1.72
N TRP A 179 5.38 9.73 1.82
CA TRP A 179 6.26 9.81 0.64
C TRP A 179 6.26 8.53 -0.20
N TYR A 180 5.68 7.44 0.31
CA TYR A 180 5.50 6.18 -0.43
C TYR A 180 4.14 6.06 -1.14
N GLN A 181 3.30 7.09 -1.09
CA GLN A 181 1.98 7.13 -1.77
C GLN A 181 2.11 7.50 -3.29
#